data_b6d1ae418db41a3d787119298a7e071e
#
_entry.id   b6d1ae418db41a3d787119298a7e071e
#
_cell.length_a   1.000
_cell.length_b   1.000
_cell.length_c   1.000
_cell.angle_alpha   90.00
_cell.angle_beta   90.00
_cell.angle_gamma   90.00
#
_symmetry.space_group_name_H-M   'P 1'
#
loop_
_entity.id
_entity.type
_entity.pdbx_description
1 polymer ?
#
loop_
_entity_poly.entity_id
_entity_poly.type
_entity_poly.pdbx_seq_one_letter_code
_entity_poly.pdbx_strand_id
1 'polypeptide(L)'
;MSFNVVYTSLNNNYFLLRNKEEKELEEIWNLIASITHEQIMNIIIAIAIVAFFRIFSPGLAYTVIRMFKFKTRNKKKIKESAFYNPLRVFFSLSGIYIAIIFLSKPLKISNEVMLIATKAFQNVSVIVFAKGLAASFTAEATFVKRMKEKLNKDLEDSMFDFLLKIVRGIIYIIAGFIVITLLGVNLNGLVAGLGVSGVIITLAAQDTAKNLFGGLVIFLDKPFTVGDWIEISTFEGTVEDITFRSTRIRTFENSVVNIPNSIISESSVINWSKMEKRRYKTNLCIQLDTPLEKIEKLQARIREMLQEKEGIYDESIIVKFDEIKDNGINILVCSYTDSVDYLSYLAEKENINCKIMKILREENIELAYDTKTVYVKK
;
A
#
# COMPACT_ATOMS: atom_id res chain seq x y z
N MET A 1 -14.25 65.86 -54.84
CA MET A 1 -13.01 65.13 -55.27
C MET A 1 -12.69 63.85 -54.52
N SER A 2 -13.43 63.45 -53.49
CA SER A 2 -13.12 62.30 -52.64
C SER A 2 -13.85 60.97 -53.02
N PHE A 3 -14.89 60.98 -53.81
CA PHE A 3 -15.65 59.74 -54.17
C PHE A 3 -14.97 58.91 -55.29
N ASN A 4 -14.26 59.54 -56.22
CA ASN A 4 -13.54 58.85 -57.32
C ASN A 4 -12.26 58.09 -56.84
N VAL A 5 -11.63 58.52 -55.75
CA VAL A 5 -10.41 57.88 -55.24
C VAL A 5 -10.75 56.58 -54.49
N VAL A 6 -11.86 56.56 -53.78
CA VAL A 6 -12.34 55.35 -53.07
C VAL A 6 -12.82 54.28 -54.05
N TYR A 7 -13.50 54.68 -55.16
CA TYR A 7 -14.00 53.72 -56.16
C TYR A 7 -12.86 53.10 -56.97
N THR A 8 -11.78 53.84 -57.28
CA THR A 8 -10.60 53.29 -57.97
C THR A 8 -9.78 52.41 -57.06
N SER A 9 -9.69 52.66 -55.73
CA SER A 9 -8.96 51.81 -54.80
C SER A 9 -9.71 50.49 -54.52
N LEU A 10 -11.03 50.50 -54.45
CA LEU A 10 -11.86 49.30 -54.33
C LEU A 10 -11.78 48.41 -55.57
N ASN A 11 -11.82 49.01 -56.78
CA ASN A 11 -11.76 48.28 -58.05
C ASN A 11 -10.34 47.68 -58.26
N ASN A 12 -9.28 48.35 -57.86
CA ASN A 12 -7.89 47.82 -57.91
C ASN A 12 -7.70 46.67 -56.89
N ASN A 13 -8.26 46.75 -55.68
CA ASN A 13 -8.23 45.66 -54.71
C ASN A 13 -9.02 44.44 -55.17
N TYR A 14 -10.17 44.66 -55.84
CA TYR A 14 -10.95 43.55 -56.42
C TYR A 14 -10.21 42.86 -57.56
N PHE A 15 -9.55 43.63 -58.41
CA PHE A 15 -8.72 43.11 -59.52
C PHE A 15 -7.49 42.34 -59.04
N LEU A 16 -6.89 42.82 -57.96
CA LEU A 16 -5.72 42.11 -57.32
C LEU A 16 -6.15 40.83 -56.63
N LEU A 17 -7.29 40.81 -55.95
CA LEU A 17 -7.81 39.58 -55.31
C LEU A 17 -8.21 38.55 -56.37
N ARG A 18 -8.89 38.98 -57.43
CA ARG A 18 -9.30 38.08 -58.53
C ARG A 18 -8.11 37.50 -59.27
N ASN A 19 -7.06 38.27 -59.55
CA ASN A 19 -5.83 37.81 -60.18
C ASN A 19 -5.05 36.84 -59.24
N LYS A 20 -5.16 37.01 -57.93
CA LYS A 20 -4.58 36.11 -56.97
C LYS A 20 -5.31 34.77 -56.91
N GLU A 21 -6.64 34.78 -56.92
CA GLU A 21 -7.50 33.57 -57.00
C GLU A 21 -7.28 32.81 -58.33
N GLU A 22 -7.21 33.53 -59.46
CA GLU A 22 -6.94 32.90 -60.77
C GLU A 22 -5.53 32.27 -60.82
N LYS A 23 -4.54 32.90 -60.27
CA LYS A 23 -3.18 32.31 -60.13
C LYS A 23 -3.14 31.10 -59.26
N GLU A 24 -3.79 31.13 -58.10
CA GLU A 24 -3.90 30.02 -57.18
C GLU A 24 -4.67 28.84 -57.83
N LEU A 25 -5.71 29.11 -58.63
CA LEU A 25 -6.43 28.12 -59.42
C LEU A 25 -5.56 27.53 -60.54
N GLU A 26 -4.79 28.34 -61.28
CA GLU A 26 -3.85 27.83 -62.29
C GLU A 26 -2.74 27.00 -61.67
N GLU A 27 -2.19 27.39 -60.53
CA GLU A 27 -1.20 26.60 -59.80
C GLU A 27 -1.79 25.24 -59.36
N ILE A 28 -3.02 25.24 -58.88
CA ILE A 28 -3.76 24.01 -58.51
C ILE A 28 -3.99 23.13 -59.75
N TRP A 29 -4.43 23.71 -60.88
CA TRP A 29 -4.63 22.97 -62.13
C TRP A 29 -3.33 22.39 -62.67
N ASN A 30 -2.24 23.16 -62.66
CA ASN A 30 -0.92 22.69 -63.07
C ASN A 30 -0.40 21.59 -62.14
N LEU A 31 -0.67 21.68 -60.84
CA LEU A 31 -0.33 20.65 -59.87
C LEU A 31 -1.12 19.35 -60.16
N ILE A 32 -2.42 19.46 -60.43
CA ILE A 32 -3.27 18.31 -60.78
C ILE A 32 -2.85 17.67 -62.10
N ALA A 33 -2.53 18.47 -63.12
CA ALA A 33 -2.07 18.01 -64.42
C ALA A 33 -0.68 17.35 -64.40
N SER A 34 0.14 17.68 -63.39
CA SER A 34 1.48 17.09 -63.21
C SER A 34 1.46 15.76 -62.48
N ILE A 35 0.32 15.30 -61.96
CA ILE A 35 0.19 14.04 -61.22
C ILE A 35 0.34 12.85 -62.22
N THR A 36 1.40 12.10 -62.04
CA THR A 36 1.65 10.90 -62.88
C THR A 36 0.66 9.79 -62.51
N HIS A 37 0.36 8.91 -63.47
CA HIS A 37 -0.53 7.74 -63.27
C HIS A 37 -0.06 6.88 -62.08
N GLU A 38 1.24 6.78 -61.88
CA GLU A 38 1.85 6.08 -60.75
C GLU A 38 1.52 6.74 -59.41
N GLN A 39 1.50 8.08 -59.34
CA GLN A 39 1.12 8.81 -58.11
C GLN A 39 -0.37 8.62 -57.78
N ILE A 40 -1.24 8.60 -58.79
CA ILE A 40 -2.68 8.31 -58.60
C ILE A 40 -2.87 6.90 -58.00
N MET A 41 -2.16 5.90 -58.55
CA MET A 41 -2.21 4.55 -57.99
C MET A 41 -1.74 4.49 -56.53
N ASN A 42 -0.67 5.20 -56.18
CA ASN A 42 -0.15 5.25 -54.81
C ASN A 42 -1.16 5.94 -53.85
N ILE A 43 -1.87 7.00 -54.28
CA ILE A 43 -2.93 7.63 -53.50
C ILE A 43 -4.10 6.65 -53.28
N ILE A 44 -4.51 5.91 -54.31
CA ILE A 44 -5.59 4.90 -54.16
C ILE A 44 -5.19 3.82 -53.15
N ILE A 45 -3.94 3.34 -53.20
CA ILE A 45 -3.40 2.38 -52.23
C ILE A 45 -3.40 2.97 -50.82
N ALA A 46 -2.98 4.20 -50.67
CA ALA A 46 -2.98 4.86 -49.37
C ALA A 46 -4.40 4.99 -48.77
N ILE A 47 -5.39 5.35 -49.61
CA ILE A 47 -6.81 5.38 -49.20
C ILE A 47 -7.28 3.98 -48.80
N ALA A 48 -6.89 2.95 -49.56
CA ALA A 48 -7.22 1.58 -49.22
C ALA A 48 -6.62 1.14 -47.89
N ILE A 49 -5.37 1.56 -47.57
CA ILE A 49 -4.72 1.31 -46.26
C ILE A 49 -5.53 1.96 -45.13
N VAL A 50 -5.90 3.24 -45.26
CA VAL A 50 -6.72 3.95 -44.24
C VAL A 50 -8.06 3.25 -44.06
N ALA A 51 -8.75 2.91 -45.15
CA ALA A 51 -10.03 2.21 -45.13
C ALA A 51 -9.91 0.85 -44.44
N PHE A 52 -8.86 0.08 -44.77
CA PHE A 52 -8.59 -1.22 -44.16
C PHE A 52 -8.44 -1.07 -42.61
N PHE A 53 -7.54 -0.20 -42.16
CA PHE A 53 -7.34 -0.01 -40.71
C PHE A 53 -8.59 0.50 -40.01
N ARG A 54 -9.38 1.42 -40.63
CA ARG A 54 -10.63 1.93 -40.07
C ARG A 54 -11.69 0.84 -39.94
N ILE A 55 -11.83 -0.05 -40.96
CA ILE A 55 -12.81 -1.14 -40.96
C ILE A 55 -12.39 -2.23 -39.97
N PHE A 56 -11.09 -2.60 -39.95
CA PHE A 56 -10.57 -3.67 -39.09
C PHE A 56 -10.19 -3.24 -37.68
N SER A 57 -10.10 -1.94 -37.38
CA SER A 57 -9.72 -1.43 -36.03
C SER A 57 -10.58 -2.00 -34.90
N PRO A 58 -11.91 -2.23 -35.02
CA PRO A 58 -12.70 -2.84 -33.96
C PRO A 58 -12.31 -4.31 -33.70
N GLY A 59 -11.97 -5.04 -34.80
CA GLY A 59 -11.51 -6.43 -34.73
C GLY A 59 -10.14 -6.54 -34.07
N LEU A 60 -9.20 -5.68 -34.47
CA LEU A 60 -7.85 -5.63 -33.88
C LEU A 60 -7.91 -5.29 -32.38
N ALA A 61 -8.67 -4.24 -32.00
CA ALA A 61 -8.88 -3.87 -30.60
C ALA A 61 -9.49 -5.03 -29.80
N TYR A 62 -10.49 -5.72 -30.38
CA TYR A 62 -11.10 -6.89 -29.76
C TYR A 62 -10.07 -8.01 -29.53
N THR A 63 -9.25 -8.31 -30.53
CA THR A 63 -8.24 -9.38 -30.48
C THR A 63 -7.19 -9.10 -29.41
N VAL A 64 -6.66 -7.87 -29.38
CA VAL A 64 -5.66 -7.46 -28.38
C VAL A 64 -6.25 -7.60 -26.97
N ILE A 65 -7.44 -7.08 -26.70
CA ILE A 65 -8.05 -7.17 -25.36
C ILE A 65 -8.34 -8.64 -25.00
N ARG A 66 -8.75 -9.45 -25.96
CA ARG A 66 -8.98 -10.88 -25.74
C ARG A 66 -7.70 -11.61 -25.33
N MET A 67 -6.55 -11.27 -25.92
CA MET A 67 -5.25 -11.83 -25.53
C MET A 67 -4.89 -11.55 -24.06
N PHE A 68 -5.22 -10.36 -23.53
CA PHE A 68 -5.01 -10.03 -22.13
C PHE A 68 -6.09 -10.56 -21.17
N LYS A 69 -7.30 -10.79 -21.69
CA LYS A 69 -8.45 -11.30 -20.90
C LYS A 69 -8.78 -12.76 -21.24
N PHE A 70 -7.81 -13.65 -21.12
CA PHE A 70 -7.93 -15.09 -21.47
C PHE A 70 -9.18 -15.79 -20.90
N LYS A 71 -9.68 -15.34 -19.74
CA LYS A 71 -10.81 -15.96 -19.01
C LYS A 71 -12.19 -15.49 -19.47
N THR A 72 -12.30 -14.40 -20.26
CA THR A 72 -13.58 -13.79 -20.62
C THR A 72 -13.97 -14.04 -22.06
N ARG A 73 -14.84 -15.04 -22.32
CA ARG A 73 -15.39 -15.35 -23.65
C ARG A 73 -16.53 -14.44 -24.13
N ASN A 74 -17.08 -13.57 -23.26
CA ASN A 74 -18.23 -12.74 -23.58
C ASN A 74 -17.83 -11.48 -24.37
N LYS A 75 -18.27 -11.38 -25.63
CA LYS A 75 -18.00 -10.26 -26.54
C LYS A 75 -18.42 -8.90 -25.98
N LYS A 76 -19.54 -8.83 -25.24
CA LYS A 76 -20.07 -7.60 -24.64
C LYS A 76 -19.09 -7.08 -23.58
N LYS A 77 -18.62 -7.90 -22.68
CA LYS A 77 -17.64 -7.54 -21.62
C LYS A 77 -16.28 -7.10 -22.17
N ILE A 78 -15.89 -7.54 -23.35
CA ILE A 78 -14.65 -7.10 -24.02
C ILE A 78 -14.83 -5.71 -24.61
N LYS A 79 -15.98 -5.40 -25.24
CA LYS A 79 -16.30 -4.08 -25.79
C LYS A 79 -16.51 -3.01 -24.70
N GLU A 80 -16.97 -3.42 -23.53
CA GLU A 80 -17.12 -2.55 -22.34
C GLU A 80 -15.79 -2.27 -21.63
N SER A 81 -14.67 -2.84 -22.08
CA SER A 81 -13.35 -2.57 -21.52
C SER A 81 -12.95 -1.12 -21.78
N ALA A 82 -12.43 -0.44 -20.75
CA ALA A 82 -11.93 0.94 -20.83
C ALA A 82 -10.92 1.16 -21.97
N PHE A 83 -10.14 0.14 -22.30
CA PHE A 83 -9.16 0.18 -23.40
C PHE A 83 -9.72 -0.10 -24.80
N TYR A 84 -10.99 -0.52 -24.94
CA TYR A 84 -11.53 -0.89 -26.27
C TYR A 84 -11.56 0.29 -27.24
N ASN A 85 -12.14 1.41 -26.81
CA ASN A 85 -12.20 2.62 -27.63
C ASN A 85 -10.83 3.24 -27.89
N PRO A 86 -9.93 3.39 -26.90
CA PRO A 86 -8.55 3.83 -27.12
C PRO A 86 -7.80 2.99 -28.16
N LEU A 87 -7.84 1.67 -28.06
CA LEU A 87 -7.17 0.79 -29.02
C LEU A 87 -7.77 0.91 -30.43
N ARG A 88 -9.10 1.00 -30.54
CA ARG A 88 -9.76 1.21 -31.83
C ARG A 88 -9.31 2.53 -32.48
N VAL A 89 -9.25 3.61 -31.71
CA VAL A 89 -8.76 4.92 -32.20
C VAL A 89 -7.30 4.83 -32.60
N PHE A 90 -6.45 4.20 -31.77
CA PHE A 90 -5.04 4.01 -32.05
C PHE A 90 -4.81 3.24 -33.38
N PHE A 91 -5.49 2.11 -33.60
CA PHE A 91 -5.37 1.37 -34.86
C PHE A 91 -5.87 2.17 -36.06
N SER A 92 -6.94 2.95 -35.90
CA SER A 92 -7.43 3.83 -36.98
C SER A 92 -6.40 4.92 -37.33
N LEU A 93 -5.76 5.53 -36.33
CA LEU A 93 -4.71 6.54 -36.50
C LEU A 93 -3.43 5.93 -37.08
N SER A 94 -3.09 4.71 -36.68
CA SER A 94 -1.95 3.93 -37.26
C SER A 94 -2.13 3.74 -38.76
N GLY A 95 -3.36 3.49 -39.24
CA GLY A 95 -3.66 3.41 -40.66
C GLY A 95 -3.37 4.70 -41.43
N ILE A 96 -3.76 5.84 -40.84
CA ILE A 96 -3.47 7.17 -41.40
C ILE A 96 -1.96 7.42 -41.44
N TYR A 97 -1.26 7.13 -40.34
CA TYR A 97 0.18 7.34 -40.25
C TYR A 97 0.96 6.45 -41.26
N ILE A 98 0.58 5.18 -41.39
CA ILE A 98 1.17 4.27 -42.37
C ILE A 98 0.91 4.76 -43.79
N ALA A 99 -0.27 5.28 -44.09
CA ALA A 99 -0.58 5.83 -45.42
C ALA A 99 0.28 7.08 -45.71
N ILE A 100 0.53 7.96 -44.72
CA ILE A 100 1.43 9.11 -44.86
C ILE A 100 2.87 8.65 -45.13
N ILE A 101 3.36 7.64 -44.40
CA ILE A 101 4.70 7.05 -44.64
C ILE A 101 4.78 6.48 -46.05
N PHE A 102 3.76 5.75 -46.48
CA PHE A 102 3.71 5.16 -47.83
C PHE A 102 3.75 6.21 -48.93
N LEU A 103 3.03 7.33 -48.75
CA LEU A 103 2.99 8.43 -49.72
C LEU A 103 4.23 9.33 -49.67
N SER A 104 5.06 9.26 -48.62
CA SER A 104 6.21 10.16 -48.44
C SER A 104 7.21 10.13 -49.57
N LYS A 105 7.51 8.94 -50.11
CA LYS A 105 8.44 8.75 -51.24
C LYS A 105 7.83 9.16 -52.59
N PRO A 106 6.63 8.65 -52.97
CA PRO A 106 6.03 8.99 -54.29
C PRO A 106 5.70 10.46 -54.45
N LEU A 107 5.28 11.10 -53.37
CA LEU A 107 4.93 12.56 -53.39
C LEU A 107 6.09 13.45 -52.98
N LYS A 108 7.30 12.92 -52.73
CA LYS A 108 8.50 13.68 -52.32
C LYS A 108 8.23 14.59 -51.14
N ILE A 109 7.46 14.07 -50.13
CA ILE A 109 7.12 14.85 -48.92
C ILE A 109 8.40 15.21 -48.19
N SER A 110 8.53 16.50 -47.78
CA SER A 110 9.72 16.97 -47.09
C SER A 110 9.88 16.28 -45.72
N ASN A 111 11.14 16.11 -45.32
CA ASN A 111 11.46 15.51 -44.00
C ASN A 111 10.83 16.31 -42.83
N GLU A 112 10.63 17.62 -42.98
CA GLU A 112 9.99 18.45 -41.97
C GLU A 112 8.52 18.09 -41.78
N VAL A 113 7.77 17.93 -42.87
CA VAL A 113 6.35 17.50 -42.83
C VAL A 113 6.25 16.11 -42.24
N MET A 114 7.16 15.20 -42.61
CA MET A 114 7.19 13.84 -42.06
C MET A 114 7.49 13.83 -40.55
N LEU A 115 8.39 14.74 -40.10
CA LEU A 115 8.67 14.91 -38.66
C LEU A 115 7.42 15.40 -37.91
N ILE A 116 6.71 16.39 -38.49
CA ILE A 116 5.45 16.89 -37.89
C ILE A 116 4.40 15.79 -37.81
N ALA A 117 4.21 15.02 -38.89
CA ALA A 117 3.27 13.90 -38.93
C ALA A 117 3.61 12.83 -37.86
N THR A 118 4.88 12.50 -37.72
CA THR A 118 5.37 11.56 -36.71
C THR A 118 5.11 12.05 -35.29
N LYS A 119 5.47 13.32 -34.99
CA LYS A 119 5.21 13.94 -33.70
C LYS A 119 3.71 14.00 -33.40
N ALA A 120 2.89 14.34 -34.38
CA ALA A 120 1.43 14.38 -34.22
C ALA A 120 0.86 12.99 -33.90
N PHE A 121 1.28 11.96 -34.62
CA PHE A 121 0.88 10.57 -34.34
C PHE A 121 1.29 10.10 -32.94
N GLN A 122 2.54 10.38 -32.53
CA GLN A 122 3.05 10.03 -31.22
C GLN A 122 2.24 10.72 -30.10
N ASN A 123 2.02 12.05 -30.21
CA ASN A 123 1.29 12.83 -29.24
C ASN A 123 -0.17 12.36 -29.09
N VAL A 124 -0.87 12.16 -30.20
CA VAL A 124 -2.25 11.68 -30.17
C VAL A 124 -2.30 10.26 -29.60
N SER A 125 -1.33 9.40 -29.92
CA SER A 125 -1.24 8.04 -29.35
C SER A 125 -1.10 8.10 -27.82
N VAL A 126 -0.21 8.94 -27.27
CA VAL A 126 -0.04 9.13 -25.82
C VAL A 126 -1.35 9.56 -25.17
N ILE A 127 -2.04 10.55 -25.75
CA ILE A 127 -3.33 11.05 -25.22
C ILE A 127 -4.39 9.94 -25.23
N VAL A 128 -4.46 9.16 -26.31
CA VAL A 128 -5.42 8.05 -26.47
C VAL A 128 -5.17 6.95 -25.42
N PHE A 129 -3.90 6.55 -25.23
CA PHE A 129 -3.54 5.58 -24.20
C PHE A 129 -3.76 6.11 -22.78
N ALA A 130 -3.43 7.36 -22.50
CA ALA A 130 -3.68 7.99 -21.22
C ALA A 130 -5.17 8.03 -20.87
N LYS A 131 -6.04 8.37 -21.86
CA LYS A 131 -7.51 8.29 -21.69
C LYS A 131 -7.97 6.87 -21.37
N GLY A 132 -7.42 5.85 -22.05
CA GLY A 132 -7.74 4.45 -21.80
C GLY A 132 -7.34 4.00 -20.40
N LEU A 133 -6.12 4.39 -19.98
CA LEU A 133 -5.61 4.10 -18.67
C LEU A 133 -6.44 4.79 -17.57
N ALA A 134 -6.69 6.09 -17.71
CA ALA A 134 -7.50 6.86 -16.78
C ALA A 134 -8.96 6.32 -16.67
N ALA A 135 -9.56 5.89 -17.80
CA ALA A 135 -10.89 5.29 -17.82
C ALA A 135 -10.94 3.93 -17.08
N SER A 136 -9.80 3.23 -16.93
CA SER A 136 -9.72 2.00 -16.14
C SER A 136 -9.82 2.25 -14.63
N PHE A 137 -9.59 3.48 -14.18
CA PHE A 137 -9.67 3.93 -12.80
C PHE A 137 -10.92 4.79 -12.53
N THR A 138 -12.02 4.52 -13.23
CA THR A 138 -13.34 5.10 -12.91
C THR A 138 -14.12 4.17 -12.00
N ALA A 139 -15.01 4.73 -11.17
CA ALA A 139 -15.87 3.95 -10.26
C ALA A 139 -16.69 2.87 -10.98
N GLU A 140 -17.03 3.11 -12.25
CA GLU A 140 -17.79 2.19 -13.10
C GLU A 140 -16.94 1.10 -13.76
N ALA A 141 -15.61 1.24 -13.75
CA ALA A 141 -14.72 0.28 -14.38
C ALA A 141 -14.80 -1.10 -13.71
N THR A 142 -14.87 -2.15 -14.54
CA THR A 142 -14.98 -3.54 -14.06
C THR A 142 -13.86 -3.94 -13.09
N PHE A 143 -12.67 -3.36 -13.25
CA PHE A 143 -11.53 -3.59 -12.37
C PHE A 143 -11.78 -2.99 -10.99
N VAL A 144 -12.27 -1.74 -10.94
CA VAL A 144 -12.59 -1.00 -9.71
C VAL A 144 -13.72 -1.68 -8.95
N LYS A 145 -14.80 -2.10 -9.65
CA LYS A 145 -15.91 -2.84 -9.03
C LYS A 145 -15.44 -4.12 -8.35
N ARG A 146 -14.58 -4.90 -9.00
CA ARG A 146 -14.00 -6.13 -8.39
C ARG A 146 -13.10 -5.83 -7.21
N MET A 147 -12.39 -4.70 -7.24
CA MET A 147 -11.54 -4.27 -6.13
C MET A 147 -12.39 -3.84 -4.94
N LYS A 148 -13.48 -3.10 -5.16
CA LYS A 148 -14.47 -2.76 -4.12
C LYS A 148 -15.16 -4.00 -3.52
N GLU A 149 -15.49 -5.00 -4.32
CA GLU A 149 -16.08 -6.25 -3.84
C GLU A 149 -15.13 -7.07 -2.94
N LYS A 150 -13.82 -6.94 -3.12
CA LYS A 150 -12.80 -7.64 -2.31
C LYS A 150 -12.34 -6.86 -1.07
N LEU A 151 -12.35 -5.56 -1.15
CA LEU A 151 -12.07 -4.67 -0.03
C LEU A 151 -13.40 -4.52 0.72
N ASN A 152 -13.47 -5.06 1.94
CA ASN A 152 -14.63 -5.01 2.81
C ASN A 152 -15.38 -3.67 2.74
N LYS A 153 -16.70 -3.73 2.92
CA LYS A 153 -17.68 -2.63 2.81
C LYS A 153 -17.43 -1.38 3.68
N ASP A 154 -16.36 -1.34 4.44
CA ASP A 154 -16.08 -0.30 5.45
C ASP A 154 -15.33 0.94 4.92
N LEU A 155 -14.86 0.91 3.65
CA LEU A 155 -14.32 2.10 3.02
C LEU A 155 -15.49 2.94 2.47
N GLU A 156 -15.71 4.12 3.03
CA GLU A 156 -16.66 5.08 2.48
C GLU A 156 -16.42 5.25 0.98
N ASP A 157 -17.45 5.06 0.19
CA ASP A 157 -17.41 5.17 -1.29
C ASP A 157 -16.76 6.47 -1.74
N SER A 158 -16.93 7.55 -0.97
CA SER A 158 -16.35 8.86 -1.21
C SER A 158 -14.83 8.89 -1.15
N MET A 159 -14.22 8.20 -0.19
CA MET A 159 -12.76 8.14 -0.04
C MET A 159 -12.13 7.34 -1.18
N PHE A 160 -12.74 6.22 -1.54
CA PHE A 160 -12.28 5.40 -2.65
C PHE A 160 -12.32 6.15 -3.99
N ASP A 161 -13.43 6.87 -4.26
CA ASP A 161 -13.58 7.69 -5.45
C ASP A 161 -12.59 8.86 -5.48
N PHE A 162 -12.25 9.45 -4.33
CA PHE A 162 -11.22 10.46 -4.22
C PHE A 162 -9.83 9.92 -4.60
N LEU A 163 -9.46 8.74 -4.10
CA LEU A 163 -8.19 8.09 -4.47
C LEU A 163 -8.12 7.81 -5.98
N LEU A 164 -9.22 7.33 -6.58
CA LEU A 164 -9.28 7.13 -8.03
C LEU A 164 -9.12 8.43 -8.83
N LYS A 165 -9.63 9.56 -8.31
CA LYS A 165 -9.42 10.89 -8.93
C LYS A 165 -7.95 11.30 -8.89
N ILE A 166 -7.26 11.05 -7.78
CA ILE A 166 -5.80 11.32 -7.66
C ILE A 166 -5.03 10.49 -8.68
N VAL A 167 -5.28 9.17 -8.76
CA VAL A 167 -4.60 8.29 -9.72
C VAL A 167 -4.82 8.77 -11.16
N ARG A 168 -6.05 9.15 -11.52
CA ARG A 168 -6.33 9.71 -12.85
C ARG A 168 -5.60 11.03 -13.09
N GLY A 169 -5.53 11.90 -12.09
CA GLY A 169 -4.76 13.14 -12.16
C GLY A 169 -3.29 12.90 -12.46
N ILE A 170 -2.66 11.95 -11.76
CA ILE A 170 -1.27 11.54 -11.98
C ILE A 170 -1.07 11.02 -13.41
N ILE A 171 -1.98 10.17 -13.92
CA ILE A 171 -1.91 9.65 -15.29
C ILE A 171 -1.92 10.79 -16.32
N TYR A 172 -2.81 11.79 -16.16
CA TYR A 172 -2.88 12.92 -17.08
C TYR A 172 -1.66 13.84 -16.97
N ILE A 173 -1.10 14.05 -15.78
CA ILE A 173 0.12 14.81 -15.57
C ILE A 173 1.29 14.13 -16.31
N ILE A 174 1.50 12.83 -16.12
CA ILE A 174 2.54 12.07 -16.80
C ILE A 174 2.36 12.12 -18.32
N ALA A 175 1.14 11.93 -18.80
CA ALA A 175 0.83 12.01 -20.23
C ALA A 175 1.14 13.42 -20.79
N GLY A 176 0.79 14.48 -20.06
CA GLY A 176 1.12 15.87 -20.41
C GLY A 176 2.63 16.08 -20.53
N PHE A 177 3.42 15.57 -19.58
CA PHE A 177 4.89 15.61 -19.65
C PHE A 177 5.43 14.94 -20.91
N ILE A 178 4.95 13.73 -21.23
CA ILE A 178 5.36 12.98 -22.41
C ILE A 178 5.04 13.79 -23.68
N VAL A 179 3.82 14.34 -23.78
CA VAL A 179 3.38 15.15 -24.93
C VAL A 179 4.28 16.37 -25.12
N ILE A 180 4.55 17.13 -24.06
CA ILE A 180 5.39 18.34 -24.11
C ILE A 180 6.84 17.98 -24.52
N THR A 181 7.37 16.87 -24.00
CA THR A 181 8.72 16.36 -24.39
C THR A 181 8.77 15.98 -25.86
N LEU A 182 7.75 15.30 -26.39
CA LEU A 182 7.67 14.93 -27.82
C LEU A 182 7.58 16.16 -28.74
N LEU A 183 7.02 17.27 -28.25
CA LEU A 183 7.03 18.54 -28.98
C LEU A 183 8.41 19.19 -29.02
N GLY A 184 9.37 18.71 -28.23
CA GLY A 184 10.76 19.20 -28.22
C GLY A 184 11.03 20.24 -27.14
N VAL A 185 10.11 20.45 -26.21
CA VAL A 185 10.32 21.40 -25.08
C VAL A 185 11.22 20.73 -24.04
N ASN A 186 12.24 21.44 -23.59
CA ASN A 186 13.11 20.96 -22.52
C ASN A 186 12.44 21.11 -21.15
N LEU A 187 12.15 19.98 -20.52
CA LEU A 187 11.47 19.92 -19.22
C LEU A 187 12.43 19.76 -18.03
N ASN A 188 13.74 19.83 -18.23
CA ASN A 188 14.73 19.55 -17.16
C ASN A 188 14.49 20.43 -15.91
N GLY A 189 14.22 21.73 -16.08
CA GLY A 189 13.91 22.61 -14.96
C GLY A 189 12.60 22.28 -14.25
N LEU A 190 11.58 21.88 -15.01
CA LEU A 190 10.28 21.50 -14.47
C LEU A 190 10.37 20.18 -13.69
N VAL A 191 11.09 19.18 -14.25
CA VAL A 191 11.34 17.89 -13.59
C VAL A 191 12.16 18.08 -12.31
N ALA A 192 13.17 18.95 -12.32
CA ALA A 192 13.96 19.29 -11.13
C ALA A 192 13.08 19.91 -10.04
N GLY A 193 12.21 20.88 -10.40
CA GLY A 193 11.26 21.50 -9.46
C GLY A 193 10.25 20.49 -8.87
N LEU A 194 9.74 19.58 -9.72
CA LEU A 194 8.87 18.49 -9.25
C LEU A 194 9.61 17.49 -8.37
N GLY A 195 10.90 17.26 -8.60
CA GLY A 195 11.74 16.43 -7.76
C GLY A 195 11.78 16.96 -6.32
N VAL A 196 12.02 18.26 -6.13
CA VAL A 196 11.98 18.90 -4.81
C VAL A 196 10.60 18.80 -4.17
N SER A 197 9.54 19.11 -4.94
CA SER A 197 8.15 18.96 -4.45
C SER A 197 7.82 17.51 -4.08
N GLY A 198 8.34 16.54 -4.84
CA GLY A 198 8.19 15.11 -4.56
C GLY A 198 8.82 14.71 -3.23
N VAL A 199 10.00 15.24 -2.89
CA VAL A 199 10.64 15.01 -1.58
C VAL A 199 9.76 15.53 -0.45
N ILE A 200 9.20 16.73 -0.57
CA ILE A 200 8.32 17.32 0.45
C ILE A 200 7.07 16.47 0.65
N ILE A 201 6.44 16.01 -0.44
CA ILE A 201 5.26 15.13 -0.38
C ILE A 201 5.63 13.78 0.24
N THR A 202 6.80 13.22 -0.10
CA THR A 202 7.28 11.95 0.47
C THR A 202 7.49 12.06 1.97
N LEU A 203 8.12 13.13 2.44
CA LEU A 203 8.32 13.38 3.87
C LEU A 203 6.97 13.55 4.59
N ALA A 204 6.02 14.27 3.99
CA ALA A 204 4.69 14.45 4.56
C ALA A 204 3.86 13.12 4.61
N ALA A 205 4.10 12.20 3.68
CA ALA A 205 3.43 10.90 3.62
C ALA A 205 4.16 9.78 4.39
N GLN A 206 5.36 10.03 4.91
CA GLN A 206 6.26 9.04 5.49
C GLN A 206 5.60 8.23 6.61
N ASP A 207 4.93 8.90 7.55
CA ASP A 207 4.30 8.21 8.69
C ASP A 207 3.12 7.33 8.25
N THR A 208 2.37 7.76 7.25
CA THR A 208 1.31 6.93 6.67
C THR A 208 1.89 5.68 6.03
N ALA A 209 2.96 5.82 5.27
CA ALA A 209 3.65 4.69 4.64
C ALA A 209 4.22 3.72 5.69
N LYS A 210 4.89 4.23 6.75
CA LYS A 210 5.41 3.40 7.85
C LYS A 210 4.30 2.58 8.51
N ASN A 211 3.14 3.17 8.75
CA ASN A 211 2.01 2.46 9.34
C ASN A 211 1.43 1.38 8.44
N LEU A 212 1.34 1.63 7.12
CA LEU A 212 0.90 0.63 6.16
C LEU A 212 1.87 -0.55 6.08
N PHE A 213 3.18 -0.28 6.02
CA PHE A 213 4.21 -1.32 6.03
C PHE A 213 4.25 -2.07 7.36
N GLY A 214 4.11 -1.39 8.50
CA GLY A 214 3.97 -2.02 9.82
C GLY A 214 2.79 -2.97 9.88
N GLY A 215 1.63 -2.56 9.38
CA GLY A 215 0.45 -3.42 9.28
C GLY A 215 0.68 -4.63 8.37
N LEU A 216 1.40 -4.46 7.26
CA LEU A 216 1.75 -5.56 6.36
C LEU A 216 2.69 -6.57 7.06
N VAL A 217 3.69 -6.11 7.81
CA VAL A 217 4.59 -6.98 8.59
C VAL A 217 3.80 -7.76 9.64
N ILE A 218 2.94 -7.10 10.41
CA ILE A 218 2.07 -7.77 11.40
C ILE A 218 1.23 -8.87 10.74
N PHE A 219 0.67 -8.58 9.55
CA PHE A 219 -0.15 -9.54 8.80
C PHE A 219 0.63 -10.74 8.26
N LEU A 220 1.88 -10.53 7.80
CA LEU A 220 2.72 -11.59 7.24
C LEU A 220 3.35 -12.46 8.32
N ASP A 221 3.98 -11.84 9.33
CA ASP A 221 4.76 -12.53 10.35
C ASP A 221 3.89 -13.06 11.49
N LYS A 222 2.69 -12.49 11.67
CA LYS A 222 1.70 -12.86 12.70
C LYS A 222 2.32 -13.01 14.09
N PRO A 223 3.02 -12.01 14.61
CA PRO A 223 3.54 -12.07 15.97
C PRO A 223 2.39 -12.26 16.98
N PHE A 224 1.22 -11.74 16.68
CA PHE A 224 -0.05 -11.93 17.40
C PHE A 224 -1.22 -11.95 16.42
N THR A 225 -2.40 -12.36 16.91
CA THR A 225 -3.67 -12.36 16.17
C THR A 225 -4.77 -11.68 16.98
N VAL A 226 -5.90 -11.39 16.33
CA VAL A 226 -7.09 -10.88 17.03
C VAL A 226 -7.53 -11.91 18.08
N GLY A 227 -7.74 -11.46 19.30
CA GLY A 227 -8.05 -12.26 20.47
C GLY A 227 -6.84 -12.57 21.37
N ASP A 228 -5.61 -12.35 20.92
CA ASP A 228 -4.41 -12.56 21.73
C ASP A 228 -4.27 -11.48 22.81
N TRP A 229 -3.84 -11.90 23.99
CA TRP A 229 -3.36 -11.02 25.04
C TRP A 229 -1.90 -10.68 24.79
N ILE A 230 -1.65 -9.40 24.57
CA ILE A 230 -0.31 -8.88 24.27
C ILE A 230 0.05 -7.71 25.17
N GLU A 231 1.37 -7.51 25.30
CA GLU A 231 1.97 -6.36 25.97
C GLU A 231 2.93 -5.66 25.01
N ILE A 232 2.74 -4.36 24.82
CA ILE A 232 3.55 -3.53 23.92
C ILE A 232 3.90 -2.24 24.68
N SER A 233 5.20 -2.04 24.98
CA SER A 233 5.69 -0.88 25.72
C SER A 233 4.98 -0.70 27.06
N THR A 234 4.02 0.23 27.16
CA THR A 234 3.26 0.53 28.39
C THR A 234 1.82 0.01 28.32
N PHE A 235 1.40 -0.58 27.21
CA PHE A 235 0.02 -1.02 27.00
C PHE A 235 -0.06 -2.54 27.06
N GLU A 236 -1.00 -3.03 27.84
CA GLU A 236 -1.29 -4.45 28.00
C GLU A 236 -2.79 -4.68 27.81
N GLY A 237 -3.15 -5.73 27.09
CA GLY A 237 -4.55 -6.07 26.85
C GLY A 237 -4.77 -7.05 25.71
N THR A 238 -6.03 -7.22 25.32
CA THR A 238 -6.46 -8.13 24.27
C THR A 238 -6.61 -7.41 22.93
N VAL A 239 -6.06 -7.97 21.87
CA VAL A 239 -6.20 -7.44 20.50
C VAL A 239 -7.65 -7.60 20.04
N GLU A 240 -8.33 -6.48 19.76
CA GLU A 240 -9.71 -6.48 19.23
C GLU A 240 -9.75 -6.48 17.70
N ASP A 241 -8.86 -5.69 17.08
CA ASP A 241 -8.86 -5.49 15.64
C ASP A 241 -7.48 -5.06 15.13
N ILE A 242 -7.16 -5.49 13.90
CA ILE A 242 -5.92 -5.12 13.21
C ILE A 242 -6.32 -4.51 11.87
N THR A 243 -6.16 -3.19 11.77
CA THR A 243 -6.43 -2.45 10.54
C THR A 243 -5.14 -2.20 9.75
N PHE A 244 -5.26 -1.62 8.55
CA PHE A 244 -4.09 -1.26 7.73
C PHE A 244 -3.13 -0.28 8.41
N ARG A 245 -3.63 0.59 9.30
CA ARG A 245 -2.87 1.68 9.91
C ARG A 245 -2.60 1.49 11.40
N SER A 246 -3.49 0.83 12.10
CA SER A 246 -3.46 0.72 13.57
C SER A 246 -4.01 -0.60 14.04
N THR A 247 -3.53 -1.04 15.18
CA THR A 247 -4.07 -2.18 15.94
C THR A 247 -4.81 -1.65 17.15
N ARG A 248 -6.00 -2.18 17.42
CA ARG A 248 -6.85 -1.83 18.53
C ARG A 248 -6.69 -2.87 19.64
N ILE A 249 -6.40 -2.40 20.85
CA ILE A 249 -6.22 -3.24 22.02
C ILE A 249 -7.21 -2.78 23.08
N ARG A 250 -7.90 -3.73 23.73
CA ARG A 250 -8.70 -3.50 24.93
C ARG A 250 -7.88 -3.81 26.15
N THR A 251 -7.63 -2.79 26.97
CA THR A 251 -6.88 -2.93 28.23
C THR A 251 -7.72 -3.66 29.30
N PHE A 252 -7.08 -4.08 30.37
CA PHE A 252 -7.78 -4.71 31.49
C PHE A 252 -8.71 -3.75 32.24
N GLU A 253 -8.49 -2.43 32.16
CA GLU A 253 -9.42 -1.41 32.65
C GLU A 253 -10.61 -1.21 31.71
N ASN A 254 -10.74 -2.05 30.69
CA ASN A 254 -11.80 -2.02 29.67
C ASN A 254 -11.76 -0.76 28.77
N SER A 255 -10.64 -0.04 28.74
CA SER A 255 -10.41 1.04 27.80
C SER A 255 -9.91 0.53 26.45
N VAL A 256 -10.10 1.32 25.38
CA VAL A 256 -9.63 0.98 24.03
C VAL A 256 -8.46 1.87 23.67
N VAL A 257 -7.34 1.25 23.30
CA VAL A 257 -6.13 1.93 22.83
C VAL A 257 -5.93 1.61 21.36
N ASN A 258 -5.77 2.63 20.52
CA ASN A 258 -5.41 2.50 19.13
C ASN A 258 -3.91 2.78 18.98
N ILE A 259 -3.12 1.75 18.67
CA ILE A 259 -1.67 1.86 18.50
C ILE A 259 -1.35 1.87 17.01
N PRO A 260 -0.64 2.88 16.48
CA PRO A 260 -0.15 2.88 15.11
C PRO A 260 0.72 1.65 14.82
N ASN A 261 0.50 0.99 13.68
CA ASN A 261 1.22 -0.25 13.35
C ASN A 261 2.74 -0.06 13.20
N SER A 262 3.19 1.16 12.86
CA SER A 262 4.62 1.49 12.82
C SER A 262 5.26 1.36 14.20
N ILE A 263 4.58 1.81 15.26
CA ILE A 263 5.08 1.69 16.64
C ILE A 263 5.17 0.22 17.04
N ILE A 264 4.16 -0.57 16.71
CA ILE A 264 4.14 -2.01 17.03
C ILE A 264 5.27 -2.74 16.32
N SER A 265 5.48 -2.47 15.02
CA SER A 265 6.51 -3.14 14.23
C SER A 265 7.94 -2.78 14.62
N GLU A 266 8.12 -1.61 15.26
CA GLU A 266 9.41 -1.14 15.76
C GLU A 266 9.64 -1.50 17.25
N SER A 267 8.61 -2.00 17.96
CA SER A 267 8.65 -2.33 19.39
C SER A 267 8.76 -3.83 19.63
N SER A 268 9.25 -4.19 20.82
CA SER A 268 9.14 -5.56 21.30
C SER A 268 7.69 -5.84 21.72
N VAL A 269 7.15 -6.94 21.23
CA VAL A 269 5.80 -7.42 21.58
C VAL A 269 5.93 -8.68 22.39
N ILE A 270 5.34 -8.70 23.59
CA ILE A 270 5.18 -9.91 24.39
C ILE A 270 3.78 -10.47 24.10
N ASN A 271 3.70 -11.72 23.63
CA ASN A 271 2.45 -12.40 23.40
C ASN A 271 2.20 -13.42 24.53
N TRP A 272 1.35 -13.03 25.47
CA TRP A 272 0.99 -13.86 26.62
C TRP A 272 0.09 -15.05 26.25
N SER A 273 -0.66 -14.95 25.15
CA SER A 273 -1.50 -16.05 24.65
C SER A 273 -0.69 -17.20 24.04
N LYS A 274 0.55 -16.94 23.62
CA LYS A 274 1.47 -17.98 23.09
C LYS A 274 2.34 -18.61 24.18
N MET A 275 2.05 -18.34 25.44
CA MET A 275 2.75 -18.93 26.58
C MET A 275 2.42 -20.43 26.67
N GLU A 276 3.42 -21.28 26.69
CA GLU A 276 3.26 -22.72 26.83
C GLU A 276 3.24 -23.18 28.31
N LYS A 277 3.99 -22.46 29.15
CA LYS A 277 4.17 -22.74 30.57
C LYS A 277 4.18 -21.42 31.33
N ARG A 278 3.50 -21.37 32.46
CA ARG A 278 3.48 -20.16 33.30
C ARG A 278 4.41 -20.32 34.50
N ARG A 279 5.23 -19.31 34.75
CA ARG A 279 6.18 -19.35 35.86
C ARG A 279 5.52 -18.90 37.15
N TYR A 280 5.50 -19.79 38.15
CA TYR A 280 5.32 -19.45 39.54
C TYR A 280 6.68 -19.04 40.13
N LYS A 281 6.78 -17.89 40.80
CA LYS A 281 7.97 -17.44 41.51
C LYS A 281 7.55 -16.69 42.76
N THR A 282 8.12 -17.07 43.89
CA THR A 282 7.97 -16.36 45.16
C THR A 282 9.28 -16.41 45.95
N ASN A 283 9.50 -15.38 46.76
CA ASN A 283 10.61 -15.29 47.67
C ASN A 283 10.06 -15.34 49.09
N LEU A 284 10.50 -16.32 49.86
CA LEU A 284 10.14 -16.47 51.25
C LEU A 284 11.27 -15.90 52.12
N CYS A 285 11.04 -14.76 52.78
CA CYS A 285 12.03 -14.18 53.70
C CYS A 285 11.75 -14.71 55.09
N ILE A 286 12.63 -15.57 55.61
CA ILE A 286 12.55 -16.16 56.97
C ILE A 286 13.53 -15.49 57.91
N GLN A 287 13.34 -15.63 59.23
CA GLN A 287 14.18 -15.00 60.24
C GLN A 287 15.65 -15.48 60.17
N LEU A 288 16.60 -14.57 60.47
CA LEU A 288 18.05 -14.82 60.41
C LEU A 288 18.53 -15.86 61.42
N ASP A 289 17.85 -16.02 62.53
CA ASP A 289 18.14 -17.00 63.57
C ASP A 289 17.59 -18.39 63.34
N THR A 290 16.96 -18.62 62.17
CA THR A 290 16.42 -19.93 61.78
C THR A 290 17.61 -20.93 61.60
N PRO A 291 17.65 -22.06 62.33
CA PRO A 291 18.72 -23.04 62.20
C PRO A 291 18.81 -23.62 60.80
N LEU A 292 20.06 -23.87 60.31
CA LEU A 292 20.32 -24.36 58.96
C LEU A 292 19.57 -25.69 58.66
N GLU A 293 19.51 -26.61 59.65
CA GLU A 293 18.80 -27.86 59.53
C GLU A 293 17.30 -27.67 59.21
N LYS A 294 16.66 -26.65 59.82
CA LYS A 294 15.28 -26.28 59.54
C LYS A 294 15.12 -25.73 58.13
N ILE A 295 16.10 -24.92 57.68
CA ILE A 295 16.12 -24.37 56.31
C ILE A 295 16.19 -25.50 55.26
N GLU A 296 17.07 -26.47 55.45
CA GLU A 296 17.22 -27.63 54.58
C GLU A 296 15.93 -28.45 54.55
N LYS A 297 15.34 -28.68 55.72
CA LYS A 297 14.06 -29.40 55.85
C LYS A 297 12.92 -28.66 55.17
N LEU A 298 12.81 -27.33 55.33
CA LEU A 298 11.85 -26.49 54.65
C LEU A 298 11.98 -26.62 53.12
N GLN A 299 13.19 -26.51 52.60
CA GLN A 299 13.45 -26.65 51.18
C GLN A 299 13.07 -28.03 50.63
N ALA A 300 13.38 -29.08 51.34
CA ALA A 300 13.02 -30.46 50.99
C ALA A 300 11.48 -30.64 50.91
N ARG A 301 10.81 -30.21 51.97
CA ARG A 301 9.34 -30.31 52.05
C ARG A 301 8.58 -29.50 51.00
N ILE A 302 9.05 -28.27 50.72
CA ILE A 302 8.47 -27.44 49.65
C ILE A 302 8.70 -28.11 48.28
N ARG A 303 9.89 -28.68 48.05
CA ARG A 303 10.19 -29.40 46.81
C ARG A 303 9.29 -30.63 46.63
N GLU A 304 9.16 -31.45 47.65
CA GLU A 304 8.31 -32.65 47.67
C GLU A 304 6.82 -32.26 47.38
N MET A 305 6.31 -31.22 48.07
CA MET A 305 4.96 -30.72 47.88
C MET A 305 4.72 -30.23 46.45
N LEU A 306 5.75 -29.64 45.79
CA LEU A 306 5.64 -29.20 44.38
C LEU A 306 5.75 -30.39 43.41
N GLN A 307 6.56 -31.41 43.71
CA GLN A 307 6.68 -32.63 42.91
C GLN A 307 5.39 -33.51 42.94
N GLU A 308 4.73 -33.56 44.09
CA GLU A 308 3.46 -34.28 44.23
C GLU A 308 2.29 -33.59 43.56
N LYS A 309 2.48 -32.33 43.12
CA LYS A 309 1.39 -31.56 42.55
C LYS A 309 1.29 -31.75 41.05
N GLU A 310 0.16 -32.27 40.62
CA GLU A 310 -0.20 -32.42 39.20
C GLU A 310 -0.18 -31.06 38.49
N GLY A 311 0.33 -31.01 37.25
CA GLY A 311 0.43 -29.78 36.45
C GLY A 311 1.70 -28.92 36.69
N ILE A 312 2.60 -29.33 37.62
CA ILE A 312 3.92 -28.72 37.80
C ILE A 312 4.98 -29.53 37.07
N TYR A 313 5.87 -28.88 36.37
CA TYR A 313 6.99 -29.51 35.67
C TYR A 313 8.14 -29.77 36.63
N ASP A 314 8.41 -31.01 37.00
CA ASP A 314 9.39 -31.46 38.02
C ASP A 314 10.78 -30.89 37.78
N GLU A 315 11.26 -30.94 36.54
CA GLU A 315 12.55 -30.42 36.10
C GLU A 315 12.74 -28.91 36.29
N SER A 316 11.63 -28.17 36.48
CA SER A 316 11.61 -26.73 36.68
C SER A 316 11.62 -26.30 38.13
N ILE A 317 11.50 -27.24 39.07
CA ILE A 317 11.37 -26.92 40.51
C ILE A 317 12.72 -26.47 41.08
N ILE A 318 12.76 -25.22 41.51
CA ILE A 318 13.90 -24.58 42.17
C ILE A 318 13.41 -24.15 43.55
N VAL A 319 13.96 -24.76 44.59
CA VAL A 319 13.81 -24.34 45.99
C VAL A 319 15.22 -24.19 46.56
N LYS A 320 15.67 -22.96 46.71
CA LYS A 320 17.07 -22.67 47.09
C LYS A 320 17.17 -21.50 48.06
N PHE A 321 18.14 -21.59 48.95
CA PHE A 321 18.64 -20.43 49.68
C PHE A 321 19.30 -19.49 48.67
N ASP A 322 18.74 -18.32 48.49
CA ASP A 322 19.12 -17.37 47.44
C ASP A 322 20.09 -16.32 47.96
N GLU A 323 19.69 -15.59 48.98
CA GLU A 323 20.51 -14.51 49.55
C GLU A 323 20.21 -14.28 51.05
N ILE A 324 21.15 -13.67 51.76
CA ILE A 324 20.96 -13.12 53.09
C ILE A 324 20.66 -11.62 52.97
N LYS A 325 19.50 -11.21 53.45
CA LYS A 325 19.07 -9.80 53.49
C LYS A 325 19.27 -9.19 54.89
N ASP A 326 19.14 -7.88 54.97
CA ASP A 326 19.28 -7.15 56.25
C ASP A 326 18.30 -7.62 57.32
N ASN A 327 17.12 -8.11 56.90
CA ASN A 327 16.04 -8.53 57.80
C ASN A 327 15.81 -10.04 57.83
N GLY A 328 16.46 -10.85 56.98
CA GLY A 328 16.16 -12.28 56.92
C GLY A 328 16.91 -13.05 55.84
N ILE A 329 16.65 -14.34 55.79
CA ILE A 329 17.16 -15.28 54.77
C ILE A 329 16.12 -15.46 53.69
N ASN A 330 16.49 -15.21 52.44
CA ASN A 330 15.61 -15.33 51.30
C ASN A 330 15.69 -16.75 50.67
N ILE A 331 14.56 -17.44 50.67
CA ILE A 331 14.39 -18.73 49.98
C ILE A 331 13.65 -18.52 48.68
N LEU A 332 14.30 -18.72 47.56
CA LEU A 332 13.68 -18.67 46.23
C LEU A 332 12.89 -19.97 46.01
N VAL A 333 11.61 -19.83 45.72
CA VAL A 333 10.75 -20.91 45.24
C VAL A 333 10.29 -20.56 43.82
N CYS A 334 10.65 -21.39 42.87
CA CYS A 334 10.27 -21.20 41.46
C CYS A 334 9.90 -22.54 40.82
N SER A 335 8.86 -22.52 40.02
CA SER A 335 8.44 -23.68 39.20
C SER A 335 7.67 -23.19 37.97
N TYR A 336 7.48 -24.05 36.98
CA TYR A 336 6.58 -23.81 35.87
C TYR A 336 5.35 -24.71 35.99
N THR A 337 4.19 -24.16 35.63
CA THR A 337 2.91 -24.85 35.63
C THR A 337 2.28 -24.83 34.25
N ASP A 338 1.45 -25.82 33.93
CA ASP A 338 0.63 -25.93 32.73
C ASP A 338 -0.61 -25.02 32.76
N SER A 339 -0.92 -24.43 33.91
CA SER A 339 -2.05 -23.48 34.10
C SER A 339 -1.71 -22.13 33.44
N VAL A 340 -1.90 -22.05 32.12
CA VAL A 340 -1.59 -20.84 31.32
C VAL A 340 -2.66 -19.78 31.50
N ASP A 341 -3.95 -20.18 31.64
CA ASP A 341 -5.06 -19.25 31.90
C ASP A 341 -4.85 -18.48 33.20
N TYR A 342 -5.15 -17.20 33.17
CA TYR A 342 -4.84 -16.30 34.29
C TYR A 342 -5.61 -16.65 35.57
N LEU A 343 -6.90 -16.97 35.49
CA LEU A 343 -7.70 -17.30 36.65
C LEU A 343 -7.31 -18.66 37.22
N SER A 344 -7.09 -19.66 36.37
CA SER A 344 -6.60 -20.98 36.76
C SER A 344 -5.23 -20.90 37.45
N TYR A 345 -4.33 -20.07 36.90
CA TYR A 345 -3.04 -19.81 37.51
C TYR A 345 -3.14 -19.12 38.88
N LEU A 346 -4.05 -18.15 39.04
CA LEU A 346 -4.24 -17.50 40.35
C LEU A 346 -4.74 -18.50 41.41
N ALA A 347 -5.68 -19.35 41.08
CA ALA A 347 -6.16 -20.39 41.96
C ALA A 347 -5.04 -21.39 42.34
N GLU A 348 -4.20 -21.76 41.38
CA GLU A 348 -3.05 -22.61 41.62
C GLU A 348 -1.99 -21.94 42.50
N LYS A 349 -1.67 -20.69 42.25
CA LYS A 349 -0.76 -19.87 43.04
C LYS A 349 -1.25 -19.74 44.48
N GLU A 350 -2.54 -19.53 44.69
CA GLU A 350 -3.16 -19.48 46.01
C GLU A 350 -2.96 -20.81 46.74
N ASN A 351 -3.28 -21.95 46.06
CA ASN A 351 -3.11 -23.29 46.64
C ASN A 351 -1.67 -23.55 47.05
N ILE A 352 -0.68 -23.22 46.21
CA ILE A 352 0.75 -23.37 46.51
C ILE A 352 1.11 -22.50 47.72
N ASN A 353 0.72 -21.24 47.76
CA ASN A 353 1.00 -20.35 48.87
C ASN A 353 0.38 -20.83 50.19
N CYS A 354 -0.84 -21.34 50.18
CA CYS A 354 -1.47 -21.91 51.35
C CYS A 354 -0.73 -23.15 51.89
N LYS A 355 -0.27 -24.03 50.99
CA LYS A 355 0.54 -25.21 51.36
C LYS A 355 1.90 -24.81 51.93
N ILE A 356 2.58 -23.81 51.34
CA ILE A 356 3.84 -23.26 51.87
C ILE A 356 3.63 -22.70 53.26
N MET A 357 2.57 -21.91 53.47
CA MET A 357 2.23 -21.37 54.82
C MET A 357 1.95 -22.47 55.84
N LYS A 358 1.34 -23.57 55.43
CA LYS A 358 1.14 -24.74 56.29
C LYS A 358 2.48 -25.38 56.70
N ILE A 359 3.39 -25.60 55.73
CA ILE A 359 4.74 -26.16 55.99
C ILE A 359 5.54 -25.27 56.95
N LEU A 360 5.53 -23.95 56.73
CA LEU A 360 6.19 -23.01 57.62
C LEU A 360 5.72 -23.11 59.09
N ARG A 361 4.39 -23.24 59.31
CA ARG A 361 3.79 -23.42 60.63
C ARG A 361 4.17 -24.74 61.27
N GLU A 362 4.13 -25.83 60.50
CA GLU A 362 4.50 -27.18 60.98
C GLU A 362 5.98 -27.30 61.41
N GLU A 363 6.86 -26.59 60.66
CA GLU A 363 8.28 -26.56 61.02
C GLU A 363 8.64 -25.47 62.06
N ASN A 364 7.67 -24.71 62.56
CA ASN A 364 7.88 -23.58 63.43
C ASN A 364 8.95 -22.60 62.89
N ILE A 365 8.80 -22.21 61.63
CA ILE A 365 9.63 -21.21 60.96
C ILE A 365 8.81 -19.97 60.80
N GLU A 366 9.34 -18.86 61.28
CA GLU A 366 8.74 -17.57 61.19
C GLU A 366 9.25 -16.77 59.99
N LEU A 367 8.35 -16.00 59.36
CA LEU A 367 8.73 -15.06 58.30
C LEU A 367 9.42 -13.86 58.92
N ALA A 368 10.42 -13.33 58.26
CA ALA A 368 11.11 -12.13 58.66
C ALA A 368 10.19 -10.89 58.53
N TYR A 369 10.27 -10.03 59.54
CA TYR A 369 9.60 -8.72 59.51
C TYR A 369 10.63 -7.64 59.23
N ASP A 370 10.19 -6.51 58.70
CA ASP A 370 11.03 -5.31 58.57
C ASP A 370 11.39 -4.83 60.00
N THR A 371 12.65 -5.01 60.38
CA THR A 371 13.15 -4.69 61.70
C THR A 371 13.89 -3.36 61.67
N LYS A 372 13.49 -2.43 62.56
CA LYS A 372 14.22 -1.15 62.79
C LYS A 372 14.70 -1.08 64.21
N THR A 373 16.01 -0.86 64.40
CA THR A 373 16.57 -0.58 65.72
C THR A 373 16.41 0.93 65.99
N VAL A 374 15.66 1.30 67.04
CA VAL A 374 15.51 2.68 67.46
C VAL A 374 16.32 2.92 68.73
N TYR A 375 17.33 3.75 68.59
CA TYR A 375 18.08 4.21 69.77
C TYR A 375 17.37 5.41 70.38
N VAL A 376 16.73 5.23 71.55
CA VAL A 376 16.13 6.31 72.32
C VAL A 376 17.17 6.92 73.23
N LYS A 377 17.65 8.12 72.90
CA LYS A 377 18.50 8.91 73.83
C LYS A 377 17.63 9.40 74.93
N LYS A 378 17.93 8.96 76.18
CA LYS A 378 17.32 9.54 77.42
C LYS A 378 17.87 10.93 77.73
#